data_9e3a6a5f0391db0058547c9a92743dd6
#
_entry.id   9e3a6a5f0391db0058547c9a92743dd6
#
_cell.length_a   1.000
_cell.length_b   1.000
_cell.length_c   1.000
_cell.angle_alpha   90.00
_cell.angle_beta   90.00
_cell.angle_gamma   90.00
#
_symmetry.space_group_name_H-M   'P 1'
#
loop_
_entity.id
_entity.type
_entity.pdbx_description
1 polymer ?
#
loop_
_entity_poly.entity_id
_entity_poly.type
_entity_poly.pdbx_seq_one_letter_code
_entity_poly.pdbx_strand_id
1 'polypeptide(L)'
;MLNLFPRVILANKATELHLSGNELINGAKVVVAVQSMEKYNVPHSKEYRIDEDKRIIGEEITVKNGEVKFSFTPFGEQRHRVYIDTGVKKTMFEIYSLEDDLYKLTPLKGDTHLHTTESDGLFSPTETVAAYYEAGFDYMAITDHHTYKGSAEMSATMDKIAKYFKVYPGEEVHNREMGYFHIINFGANASVNEIINADPDGVFEKIAQNAAEIKKQYALPDCIDDKEFTFRLWVSQKIREFGGLSVLCHPYWDAYGEYNMQTPMLEFLLKNGIFDAFEVVDDDDHTGNGVNLQTAIYNETRANGIKVPIVGASDCHNVVSDIFDKFFTYAFCESVNDVKQAVKDLKTVAVERIGNEYRVYGPFRLVKYARFLCDNLEPEIKAIRKGTSSKVGEAIDNKNADLMAKIEIASQNYKKNFFGK
;
A
#
# COMPACT_ATOMS: atom_id res chain seq x y z
N MET A 1 2.93 -8.03 -28.97
CA MET A 1 3.73 -7.77 -27.73
C MET A 1 3.98 -9.12 -27.07
N LEU A 2 5.18 -9.34 -26.54
CA LEU A 2 5.52 -10.55 -25.78
C LEU A 2 5.04 -10.44 -24.33
N ASN A 3 4.58 -11.55 -23.76
CA ASN A 3 4.20 -11.68 -22.36
C ASN A 3 4.90 -12.90 -21.76
N LEU A 4 5.38 -12.74 -20.52
CA LEU A 4 6.02 -13.82 -19.77
C LEU A 4 5.27 -14.00 -18.43
N PHE A 5 4.84 -15.22 -18.13
CA PHE A 5 4.14 -15.57 -16.90
C PHE A 5 4.57 -16.96 -16.40
N PRO A 6 4.48 -17.21 -15.06
CA PRO A 6 4.27 -16.22 -14.02
C PRO A 6 5.46 -15.27 -13.85
N ARG A 7 5.24 -14.11 -13.22
CA ARG A 7 6.28 -13.13 -12.87
C ARG A 7 6.76 -13.28 -11.43
N VAL A 8 5.96 -13.92 -10.60
CA VAL A 8 6.30 -14.27 -9.21
C VAL A 8 6.32 -15.78 -9.09
N ILE A 9 7.42 -16.34 -8.59
CA ILE A 9 7.68 -17.77 -8.51
C ILE A 9 8.16 -18.19 -7.13
N LEU A 10 8.01 -19.46 -6.79
CA LEU A 10 8.46 -19.97 -5.50
C LEU A 10 9.98 -20.19 -5.51
N ALA A 11 10.67 -19.71 -4.48
CA ALA A 11 12.10 -19.92 -4.30
C ALA A 11 12.43 -21.42 -4.15
N ASN A 12 13.60 -21.82 -4.63
CA ASN A 12 14.14 -23.18 -4.52
C ASN A 12 13.28 -24.29 -5.15
N LYS A 13 12.30 -23.92 -6.00
CA LYS A 13 11.41 -24.85 -6.67
C LYS A 13 11.36 -24.58 -8.17
N ALA A 14 11.43 -25.64 -8.97
CA ALA A 14 11.30 -25.53 -10.41
C ALA A 14 9.92 -24.99 -10.80
N THR A 15 9.89 -23.94 -11.60
CA THR A 15 8.67 -23.33 -12.15
C THR A 15 8.76 -23.29 -13.66
N GLU A 16 7.70 -23.73 -14.35
CA GLU A 16 7.57 -23.55 -15.79
C GLU A 16 7.13 -22.12 -16.10
N LEU A 17 7.90 -21.43 -16.93
CA LEU A 17 7.65 -20.10 -17.42
C LEU A 17 7.13 -20.16 -18.85
N HIS A 18 6.08 -19.40 -19.15
CA HIS A 18 5.40 -19.36 -20.43
C HIS A 18 5.61 -18.00 -21.09
N LEU A 19 6.29 -17.99 -22.23
CA LEU A 19 6.42 -16.83 -23.09
C LEU A 19 5.42 -16.95 -24.23
N SER A 20 4.59 -15.97 -24.43
CA SER A 20 3.58 -15.92 -25.50
C SER A 20 3.57 -14.56 -26.20
N GLY A 21 3.03 -14.49 -27.41
CA GLY A 21 2.85 -13.24 -28.14
C GLY A 21 2.89 -13.43 -29.65
N ASN A 22 2.31 -12.48 -30.37
CA ASN A 22 2.18 -12.53 -31.85
C ASN A 22 3.54 -12.48 -32.60
N GLU A 23 4.62 -12.18 -31.89
CA GLU A 23 5.98 -12.11 -32.43
C GLU A 23 6.65 -13.51 -32.49
N LEU A 24 6.02 -14.54 -31.89
CA LEU A 24 6.54 -15.90 -31.85
C LEU A 24 6.02 -16.71 -33.05
N ILE A 25 6.92 -17.01 -33.98
CA ILE A 25 6.61 -17.76 -35.20
C ILE A 25 6.89 -19.26 -34.98
N ASN A 26 5.91 -20.13 -35.22
CA ASN A 26 6.07 -21.57 -35.07
C ASN A 26 7.27 -22.10 -35.86
N GLY A 27 8.05 -22.92 -35.20
CA GLY A 27 9.29 -23.50 -35.76
C GLY A 27 10.52 -22.57 -35.68
N ALA A 28 10.33 -21.27 -35.37
CA ALA A 28 11.46 -20.38 -35.13
C ALA A 28 12.15 -20.71 -33.78
N LYS A 29 13.43 -20.33 -33.69
CA LYS A 29 14.23 -20.49 -32.49
C LYS A 29 14.29 -19.19 -31.73
N VAL A 30 14.16 -19.29 -30.41
CA VAL A 30 14.25 -18.20 -29.45
C VAL A 30 15.34 -18.53 -28.44
N VAL A 31 16.23 -17.59 -28.18
CA VAL A 31 17.25 -17.74 -27.14
C VAL A 31 16.69 -17.13 -25.82
N VAL A 32 16.74 -17.92 -24.76
CA VAL A 32 16.32 -17.52 -23.42
C VAL A 32 17.49 -17.62 -22.47
N ALA A 33 17.72 -16.54 -21.69
CA ALA A 33 18.74 -16.53 -20.65
C ALA A 33 18.13 -15.92 -19.36
N VAL A 34 18.37 -16.55 -18.21
CA VAL A 34 17.94 -16.06 -16.91
C VAL A 34 19.15 -15.69 -16.07
N GLN A 35 19.17 -14.45 -15.56
CA GLN A 35 20.22 -13.93 -14.71
C GLN A 35 19.63 -13.56 -13.35
N SER A 36 20.11 -14.20 -12.28
CA SER A 36 19.80 -13.82 -10.91
C SER A 36 20.57 -12.55 -10.53
N MET A 37 19.90 -11.63 -9.82
CA MET A 37 20.51 -10.36 -9.41
C MET A 37 21.47 -10.52 -8.24
N GLU A 38 21.22 -11.49 -7.35
CA GLU A 38 22.10 -11.81 -6.24
C GLU A 38 22.88 -13.09 -6.57
N LYS A 39 24.23 -13.01 -6.53
CA LYS A 39 25.10 -14.16 -6.75
C LYS A 39 25.33 -14.87 -5.41
N TYR A 40 24.85 -16.08 -5.31
CA TYR A 40 25.20 -16.98 -4.19
C TYR A 40 26.38 -17.85 -4.60
N ASN A 41 27.21 -18.28 -3.66
CA ASN A 41 28.31 -19.22 -3.88
C ASN A 41 27.78 -20.65 -4.14
N VAL A 42 26.91 -20.78 -5.14
CA VAL A 42 26.38 -22.06 -5.59
C VAL A 42 26.89 -22.29 -7.01
N PRO A 43 27.37 -23.48 -7.35
CA PRO A 43 27.76 -23.79 -8.72
C PRO A 43 26.52 -23.63 -9.63
N HIS A 44 26.50 -22.60 -10.45
CA HIS A 44 25.46 -22.45 -11.46
C HIS A 44 25.82 -23.36 -12.63
N SER A 45 24.94 -24.26 -13.00
CA SER A 45 25.15 -25.25 -14.04
C SER A 45 25.32 -24.67 -15.46
N LYS A 46 24.94 -23.41 -15.65
CA LYS A 46 25.13 -22.65 -16.90
C LYS A 46 25.20 -21.16 -16.61
N GLU A 47 26.28 -20.50 -17.00
CA GLU A 47 26.38 -19.06 -17.02
C GLU A 47 25.64 -18.50 -18.23
N TYR A 48 24.48 -17.89 -18.02
CA TYR A 48 23.80 -17.09 -19.02
C TYR A 48 24.35 -15.68 -19.00
N ARG A 49 24.81 -15.15 -20.13
CA ARG A 49 25.44 -13.83 -20.20
C ARG A 49 24.82 -13.00 -21.33
N ILE A 50 24.82 -11.68 -21.13
CA ILE A 50 24.93 -10.76 -22.24
C ILE A 50 26.43 -10.52 -22.40
N ASP A 51 27.00 -10.94 -23.55
CA ASP A 51 28.40 -10.70 -23.86
C ASP A 51 28.66 -9.21 -24.21
N GLU A 52 29.96 -8.88 -24.43
CA GLU A 52 30.39 -7.53 -24.81
C GLU A 52 29.71 -7.00 -26.08
N ASP A 53 29.35 -7.91 -27.00
CA ASP A 53 28.63 -7.58 -28.24
C ASP A 53 27.10 -7.52 -28.03
N LYS A 54 26.59 -7.53 -26.78
CA LYS A 54 25.17 -7.56 -26.44
C LYS A 54 24.42 -8.77 -26.98
N ARG A 55 25.11 -9.89 -27.22
CA ARG A 55 24.49 -11.18 -27.55
C ARG A 55 23.93 -11.80 -26.27
N ILE A 56 22.73 -12.39 -26.38
CA ILE A 56 22.14 -13.18 -25.30
C ILE A 56 22.66 -14.60 -25.47
N ILE A 57 23.46 -15.05 -24.50
CA ILE A 57 23.97 -16.43 -24.46
C ILE A 57 23.06 -17.20 -23.49
N GLY A 58 22.28 -18.13 -24.04
CA GLY A 58 21.29 -18.87 -23.27
C GLY A 58 20.88 -20.18 -23.93
N GLU A 59 19.73 -20.69 -23.51
CA GLU A 59 19.12 -21.87 -24.08
C GLU A 59 18.35 -21.52 -25.37
N GLU A 60 18.57 -22.27 -26.44
CA GLU A 60 17.82 -22.15 -27.69
C GLU A 60 16.59 -23.05 -27.63
N ILE A 61 15.41 -22.47 -27.74
CA ILE A 61 14.14 -23.17 -27.64
C ILE A 61 13.33 -22.94 -28.91
N THR A 62 12.72 -23.99 -29.44
CA THR A 62 11.85 -23.89 -30.61
C THR A 62 10.43 -23.46 -30.21
N VAL A 63 9.91 -22.46 -30.90
CA VAL A 63 8.51 -22.00 -30.71
C VAL A 63 7.54 -23.10 -31.16
N LYS A 64 6.60 -23.46 -30.29
CA LYS A 64 5.52 -24.43 -30.56
C LYS A 64 4.17 -23.80 -30.22
N ASN A 65 3.25 -23.86 -31.18
CA ASN A 65 1.88 -23.28 -31.03
C ASN A 65 1.85 -21.79 -30.63
N GLY A 66 2.83 -20.99 -31.10
CA GLY A 66 2.94 -19.57 -30.74
C GLY A 66 3.45 -19.31 -29.31
N GLU A 67 4.02 -20.32 -28.64
CA GLU A 67 4.53 -20.25 -27.29
C GLU A 67 5.93 -20.81 -27.14
N VAL A 68 6.66 -20.33 -26.14
CA VAL A 68 7.91 -20.91 -25.64
C VAL A 68 7.73 -21.22 -24.16
N LYS A 69 8.08 -22.45 -23.76
CA LYS A 69 8.04 -22.92 -22.37
C LYS A 69 9.43 -23.34 -21.94
N PHE A 70 9.83 -22.90 -20.76
CA PHE A 70 11.10 -23.27 -20.15
C PHE A 70 10.99 -23.35 -18.64
N SER A 71 11.82 -24.21 -18.04
CA SER A 71 11.81 -24.37 -16.58
C SER A 71 12.96 -23.59 -15.94
N PHE A 72 12.68 -22.93 -14.84
CA PHE A 72 13.69 -22.24 -14.06
C PHE A 72 13.53 -22.57 -12.56
N THR A 73 14.67 -22.88 -11.91
CA THR A 73 14.73 -23.10 -10.46
C THR A 73 15.53 -21.96 -9.83
N PRO A 74 14.87 -20.96 -9.21
CA PRO A 74 15.57 -19.88 -8.55
C PRO A 74 16.23 -20.34 -7.25
N PHE A 75 17.35 -19.72 -6.88
CA PHE A 75 17.94 -19.90 -5.56
C PHE A 75 17.59 -18.72 -4.66
N GLY A 76 16.89 -19.00 -3.54
CA GLY A 76 16.51 -18.00 -2.56
C GLY A 76 15.51 -16.96 -3.09
N GLU A 77 15.31 -15.93 -2.28
CA GLU A 77 14.36 -14.86 -2.54
C GLU A 77 15.05 -13.67 -3.19
N GLN A 78 14.76 -13.42 -4.47
CA GLN A 78 15.40 -12.36 -5.22
C GLN A 78 14.71 -12.02 -6.54
N ARG A 79 15.15 -10.93 -7.18
CA ARG A 79 14.82 -10.54 -8.55
C ARG A 79 15.69 -11.29 -9.54
N HIS A 80 15.11 -11.67 -10.68
CA HIS A 80 15.82 -12.25 -11.81
C HIS A 80 15.45 -11.50 -13.09
N ARG A 81 16.38 -11.40 -14.03
CA ARG A 81 16.16 -10.89 -15.38
C ARG A 81 16.11 -12.03 -16.37
N VAL A 82 15.05 -12.04 -17.16
CA VAL A 82 14.83 -13.01 -18.23
C VAL A 82 15.03 -12.30 -19.57
N TYR A 83 16.11 -12.62 -20.25
CA TYR A 83 16.43 -12.06 -21.54
C TYR A 83 15.91 -12.99 -22.64
N ILE A 84 15.24 -12.43 -23.62
CA ILE A 84 14.64 -13.12 -24.75
C ILE A 84 15.20 -12.53 -26.03
N ASP A 85 15.77 -13.39 -26.93
CA ASP A 85 16.14 -13.02 -28.29
C ASP A 85 15.36 -13.88 -29.27
N THR A 86 14.47 -13.23 -30.03
CA THR A 86 13.65 -13.88 -31.06
C THR A 86 14.35 -13.91 -32.43
N GLY A 87 15.59 -13.41 -32.53
CA GLY A 87 16.31 -13.16 -33.78
C GLY A 87 15.89 -11.85 -34.46
N VAL A 88 14.69 -11.34 -34.16
CA VAL A 88 14.17 -10.07 -34.69
C VAL A 88 14.18 -8.97 -33.59
N LYS A 89 13.90 -9.36 -32.38
CA LYS A 89 13.80 -8.44 -31.23
C LYS A 89 14.42 -9.06 -29.99
N LYS A 90 15.12 -8.21 -29.23
CA LYS A 90 15.59 -8.53 -27.88
C LYS A 90 14.68 -7.85 -26.87
N THR A 91 14.22 -8.60 -25.87
CA THR A 91 13.33 -8.14 -24.82
C THR A 91 13.83 -8.66 -23.47
N MET A 92 13.66 -7.87 -22.40
CA MET A 92 13.99 -8.27 -21.04
C MET A 92 12.73 -8.19 -20.19
N PHE A 93 12.48 -9.25 -19.45
CA PHE A 93 11.48 -9.30 -18.40
C PHE A 93 12.14 -9.45 -17.04
N GLU A 94 11.46 -9.02 -16.00
CA GLU A 94 11.88 -9.32 -14.64
C GLU A 94 10.87 -10.27 -13.99
N ILE A 95 11.39 -11.23 -13.22
CA ILE A 95 10.62 -12.12 -12.35
C ILE A 95 11.17 -12.06 -10.93
N TYR A 96 10.37 -12.43 -9.95
CA TYR A 96 10.77 -12.43 -8.55
C TYR A 96 10.49 -13.78 -7.90
N SER A 97 11.48 -14.34 -7.21
CA SER A 97 11.30 -15.55 -6.40
C SER A 97 11.05 -15.19 -4.95
N LEU A 98 10.08 -15.85 -4.31
CA LEU A 98 9.68 -15.66 -2.93
C LEU A 98 9.75 -16.97 -2.14
N GLU A 99 10.09 -16.86 -0.86
CA GLU A 99 9.88 -17.94 0.09
C GLU A 99 8.38 -18.16 0.35
N ASP A 100 8.03 -19.35 0.82
CA ASP A 100 6.64 -19.83 0.94
C ASP A 100 5.72 -18.90 1.75
N ASP A 101 6.25 -18.27 2.79
CA ASP A 101 5.50 -17.39 3.68
C ASP A 101 4.97 -16.12 2.99
N LEU A 102 5.77 -15.50 2.08
CA LEU A 102 5.34 -14.37 1.27
C LEU A 102 4.68 -14.82 -0.04
N TYR A 103 5.11 -15.95 -0.61
CA TYR A 103 4.56 -16.45 -1.87
C TYR A 103 3.05 -16.68 -1.80
N LYS A 104 2.52 -17.16 -0.67
CA LYS A 104 1.05 -17.38 -0.48
C LYS A 104 0.25 -16.09 -0.31
N LEU A 105 0.89 -14.98 0.05
CA LEU A 105 0.22 -13.71 0.23
C LEU A 105 0.03 -12.98 -1.11
N THR A 106 -0.97 -12.11 -1.16
CA THR A 106 -1.24 -11.22 -2.28
C THR A 106 -0.85 -9.80 -1.87
N PRO A 107 0.03 -9.13 -2.63
CA PRO A 107 0.28 -7.71 -2.40
C PRO A 107 -0.93 -6.89 -2.86
N LEU A 108 -1.45 -6.05 -1.98
CA LEU A 108 -2.58 -5.17 -2.22
C LEU A 108 -2.13 -3.72 -2.06
N LYS A 109 -2.38 -2.92 -3.08
CA LYS A 109 -2.14 -1.47 -3.07
C LYS A 109 -3.31 -0.77 -2.42
N GLY A 110 -3.05 0.12 -1.44
CA GLY A 110 -4.11 0.87 -0.79
C GLY A 110 -3.70 2.22 -0.26
N ASP A 111 -4.71 2.99 0.10
CA ASP A 111 -4.59 4.29 0.76
C ASP A 111 -5.53 4.32 1.97
N THR A 112 -5.01 4.76 3.11
CA THR A 112 -5.73 4.75 4.38
C THR A 112 -6.14 6.14 4.87
N HIS A 113 -5.83 7.19 4.08
CA HIS A 113 -6.09 8.58 4.45
C HIS A 113 -6.40 9.42 3.21
N LEU A 114 -7.67 9.83 3.07
CA LEU A 114 -8.14 10.68 1.98
C LEU A 114 -9.49 11.31 2.30
N HIS A 115 -9.81 12.41 1.62
CA HIS A 115 -10.98 13.25 1.87
C HIS A 115 -11.91 13.34 0.66
N THR A 116 -13.19 13.58 0.95
CA THR A 116 -14.24 13.75 -0.04
C THR A 116 -15.05 15.03 0.24
N THR A 117 -16.09 15.29 -0.58
CA THR A 117 -17.02 16.41 -0.34
C THR A 117 -17.85 16.29 0.93
N GLU A 118 -17.70 15.20 1.68
CA GLU A 118 -18.31 15.07 3.01
C GLU A 118 -17.57 15.91 4.06
N SER A 119 -16.31 16.31 3.77
CA SER A 119 -15.54 17.30 4.54
C SER A 119 -14.98 18.39 3.63
N ASP A 120 -13.75 18.35 3.26
CA ASP A 120 -13.01 19.37 2.51
C ASP A 120 -12.33 18.88 1.23
N GLY A 121 -12.57 17.63 0.85
CA GLY A 121 -12.20 17.11 -0.45
C GLY A 121 -13.05 17.69 -1.60
N LEU A 122 -12.54 17.64 -2.81
CA LEU A 122 -13.19 18.26 -3.98
C LEU A 122 -14.13 17.31 -4.75
N PHE A 123 -14.10 16.02 -4.49
CA PHE A 123 -14.85 15.00 -5.21
C PHE A 123 -15.77 14.21 -4.27
N SER A 124 -16.92 13.81 -4.78
CA SER A 124 -17.85 12.96 -4.02
C SER A 124 -17.24 11.62 -3.66
N PRO A 125 -17.75 10.91 -2.63
CA PRO A 125 -17.29 9.55 -2.32
C PRO A 125 -17.29 8.61 -3.52
N THR A 126 -18.33 8.67 -4.38
CA THR A 126 -18.42 7.84 -5.61
C THR A 126 -17.32 8.15 -6.61
N GLU A 127 -17.07 9.45 -6.89
CA GLU A 127 -16.04 9.87 -7.83
C GLU A 127 -14.64 9.51 -7.30
N THR A 128 -14.42 9.70 -6.02
CA THR A 128 -13.15 9.35 -5.36
C THR A 128 -12.89 7.85 -5.44
N VAL A 129 -13.84 7.00 -5.06
CA VAL A 129 -13.73 5.54 -5.16
C VAL A 129 -13.45 5.09 -6.58
N ALA A 130 -14.15 5.68 -7.57
CA ALA A 130 -13.97 5.35 -8.97
C ALA A 130 -12.57 5.72 -9.49
N ALA A 131 -12.03 6.88 -9.09
CA ALA A 131 -10.69 7.32 -9.43
C ALA A 131 -9.60 6.41 -8.81
N TYR A 132 -9.75 6.05 -7.54
CA TYR A 132 -8.82 5.13 -6.86
C TYR A 132 -8.81 3.74 -7.50
N TYR A 133 -9.97 3.20 -7.86
CA TYR A 133 -10.03 1.94 -8.60
C TYR A 133 -9.29 2.03 -9.93
N GLU A 134 -9.53 3.08 -10.73
CA GLU A 134 -8.86 3.29 -12.02
C GLU A 134 -7.36 3.44 -11.88
N ALA A 135 -6.90 4.10 -10.82
CA ALA A 135 -5.48 4.27 -10.49
C ALA A 135 -4.78 3.00 -9.97
N GLY A 136 -5.50 1.87 -9.93
CA GLY A 136 -4.91 0.57 -9.62
C GLY A 136 -4.93 0.17 -8.15
N PHE A 137 -5.61 0.92 -7.28
CA PHE A 137 -5.75 0.56 -5.87
C PHE A 137 -6.64 -0.67 -5.69
N ASP A 138 -6.41 -1.43 -4.64
CA ASP A 138 -7.15 -2.63 -4.25
C ASP A 138 -7.97 -2.40 -2.98
N TYR A 139 -7.58 -1.42 -2.17
CA TYR A 139 -8.34 -0.96 -1.02
C TYR A 139 -8.11 0.52 -0.76
N MET A 140 -9.03 1.13 -0.03
CA MET A 140 -8.91 2.49 0.47
C MET A 140 -9.76 2.69 1.73
N ALA A 141 -9.55 3.80 2.44
CA ALA A 141 -10.47 4.28 3.45
C ALA A 141 -10.77 5.75 3.19
N ILE A 142 -12.05 6.10 3.16
CA ILE A 142 -12.48 7.49 3.20
C ILE A 142 -12.42 7.94 4.66
N THR A 143 -11.73 9.04 4.92
CA THR A 143 -11.41 9.49 6.28
C THR A 143 -11.75 10.97 6.49
N ASP A 144 -12.91 11.38 6.03
CA ASP A 144 -13.40 12.74 6.15
C ASP A 144 -13.36 13.29 7.58
N HIS A 145 -13.06 14.58 7.73
CA HIS A 145 -13.07 15.29 9.00
C HIS A 145 -14.47 15.35 9.62
N HIS A 146 -14.56 15.22 10.93
CA HIS A 146 -15.77 15.40 11.73
C HIS A 146 -16.97 14.53 11.36
N THR A 147 -16.86 13.65 10.38
CA THR A 147 -17.94 12.80 9.89
C THR A 147 -17.47 11.37 9.63
N TYR A 148 -18.37 10.42 9.76
CA TYR A 148 -18.11 9.00 9.50
C TYR A 148 -19.15 8.39 8.58
N LYS A 149 -20.32 9.03 8.49
CA LYS A 149 -21.49 8.46 7.83
C LYS A 149 -21.24 8.13 6.34
N GLY A 150 -20.69 9.08 5.58
CA GLY A 150 -20.40 8.90 4.15
C GLY A 150 -19.45 7.74 3.89
N SER A 151 -18.40 7.63 4.70
CA SER A 151 -17.45 6.53 4.66
C SER A 151 -18.11 5.17 4.95
N ALA A 152 -18.92 5.09 6.01
CA ALA A 152 -19.62 3.86 6.38
C ALA A 152 -20.63 3.41 5.30
N GLU A 153 -21.40 4.35 4.73
CA GLU A 153 -22.37 4.07 3.66
C GLU A 153 -21.67 3.58 2.38
N MET A 154 -20.54 4.20 2.00
CA MET A 154 -19.74 3.77 0.85
C MET A 154 -19.13 2.39 1.07
N SER A 155 -18.54 2.15 2.26
CA SER A 155 -18.03 0.83 2.63
C SER A 155 -19.09 -0.26 2.52
N ALA A 156 -20.28 -0.02 3.10
CA ALA A 156 -21.39 -0.96 3.04
C ALA A 156 -21.93 -1.19 1.61
N THR A 157 -21.82 -0.20 0.73
CA THR A 157 -22.18 -0.32 -0.68
C THR A 157 -21.17 -1.19 -1.41
N MET A 158 -19.88 -0.90 -1.26
CA MET A 158 -18.81 -1.62 -1.93
C MET A 158 -18.72 -3.08 -1.48
N ASP A 159 -18.99 -3.38 -0.21
CA ASP A 159 -19.05 -4.75 0.31
C ASP A 159 -20.11 -5.63 -0.38
N LYS A 160 -21.14 -5.01 -0.96
CA LYS A 160 -22.20 -5.73 -1.67
C LYS A 160 -21.91 -5.93 -3.16
N ILE A 161 -21.13 -5.03 -3.77
CA ILE A 161 -20.95 -5.01 -5.22
C ILE A 161 -19.53 -5.40 -5.68
N ALA A 162 -18.49 -5.16 -4.89
CA ALA A 162 -17.10 -5.43 -5.25
C ALA A 162 -16.56 -6.66 -4.52
N LYS A 163 -15.80 -7.49 -5.24
CA LYS A 163 -15.15 -8.67 -4.67
C LYS A 163 -13.67 -8.46 -4.38
N TYR A 164 -13.02 -7.66 -5.19
CA TYR A 164 -11.56 -7.52 -5.19
C TYR A 164 -11.11 -6.08 -4.91
N PHE A 165 -12.04 -5.19 -4.64
CA PHE A 165 -11.79 -3.83 -4.21
C PHE A 165 -12.56 -3.53 -2.93
N LYS A 166 -11.86 -3.04 -1.90
CA LYS A 166 -12.44 -2.79 -0.58
C LYS A 166 -12.38 -1.32 -0.22
N VAL A 167 -13.51 -0.76 0.20
CA VAL A 167 -13.53 0.52 0.91
C VAL A 167 -13.75 0.22 2.39
N TYR A 168 -12.75 0.54 3.21
CA TYR A 168 -12.87 0.47 4.66
C TYR A 168 -13.60 1.70 5.20
N PRO A 169 -14.48 1.55 6.18
CA PRO A 169 -15.02 2.73 6.86
C PRO A 169 -13.89 3.42 7.62
N GLY A 170 -13.93 4.74 7.69
CA GLY A 170 -12.92 5.52 8.36
C GLY A 170 -13.39 6.94 8.65
N GLU A 171 -12.59 7.66 9.39
CA GLU A 171 -12.71 9.09 9.67
C GLU A 171 -11.36 9.63 10.08
N GLU A 172 -11.11 10.88 9.84
CA GLU A 172 -10.06 11.60 10.54
C GLU A 172 -10.65 12.27 11.76
N VAL A 173 -10.21 11.82 12.94
CA VAL A 173 -10.61 12.43 14.21
C VAL A 173 -9.84 13.72 14.35
N HIS A 174 -10.59 14.83 14.30
CA HIS A 174 -10.05 16.18 14.32
C HIS A 174 -10.60 16.95 15.53
N ASN A 175 -9.74 17.68 16.23
CA ASN A 175 -10.17 18.58 17.26
C ASN A 175 -9.29 19.83 17.36
N ARG A 176 -9.93 21.01 17.26
CA ARG A 176 -9.27 22.32 17.35
C ARG A 176 -9.04 22.79 18.78
N GLU A 177 -9.85 22.35 19.74
CA GLU A 177 -9.79 22.82 21.12
C GLU A 177 -8.62 22.23 21.92
N MET A 178 -8.14 21.05 21.49
CA MET A 178 -7.00 20.35 22.09
C MET A 178 -5.70 20.50 21.29
N GLY A 179 -5.60 21.47 20.40
CA GLY A 179 -4.57 21.61 19.38
C GLY A 179 -5.02 21.05 18.04
N TYR A 180 -4.30 21.34 16.96
CA TYR A 180 -4.58 20.75 15.65
C TYR A 180 -4.23 19.28 15.68
N PHE A 181 -5.19 18.49 16.11
CA PHE A 181 -5.02 17.12 16.45
C PHE A 181 -5.71 16.24 15.40
N HIS A 182 -4.95 15.45 14.70
CA HIS A 182 -5.45 14.53 13.67
C HIS A 182 -5.06 13.11 14.02
N ILE A 183 -6.01 12.17 13.92
CA ILE A 183 -5.79 10.72 14.07
C ILE A 183 -6.73 10.01 13.13
N ILE A 184 -6.18 9.09 12.34
CA ILE A 184 -6.99 8.25 11.46
C ILE A 184 -7.60 7.08 12.24
N ASN A 185 -8.90 6.97 12.13
CA ASN A 185 -9.66 5.79 12.45
C ASN A 185 -9.78 4.94 11.17
N PHE A 186 -8.99 3.88 11.06
CA PHE A 186 -9.01 2.99 9.91
C PHE A 186 -9.79 1.71 10.19
N GLY A 187 -10.94 1.58 9.57
CA GLY A 187 -11.72 0.35 9.55
C GLY A 187 -12.43 0.00 10.87
N ALA A 188 -12.76 0.98 11.73
CA ALA A 188 -13.63 0.76 12.88
C ALA A 188 -15.10 0.63 12.45
N ASN A 189 -15.93 0.07 13.33
CA ASN A 189 -17.36 -0.11 13.09
C ASN A 189 -18.22 1.03 13.68
N ALA A 190 -17.58 2.03 14.29
CA ALA A 190 -18.24 3.20 14.87
C ALA A 190 -17.31 4.41 14.86
N SER A 191 -17.90 5.59 15.01
CA SER A 191 -17.25 6.88 14.96
C SER A 191 -16.80 7.37 16.33
N VAL A 192 -15.60 7.91 16.41
CA VAL A 192 -15.10 8.68 17.55
C VAL A 192 -15.56 10.14 17.44
N ASN A 193 -15.60 10.70 16.23
CA ASN A 193 -16.10 12.05 15.98
C ASN A 193 -17.56 12.21 16.43
N GLU A 194 -18.42 11.20 16.21
CA GLU A 194 -19.80 11.24 16.67
C GLU A 194 -19.90 11.32 18.22
N ILE A 195 -18.99 10.64 18.93
CA ILE A 195 -18.95 10.74 20.42
C ILE A 195 -18.55 12.15 20.84
N ILE A 196 -17.51 12.71 20.20
CA ILE A 196 -17.04 14.06 20.49
C ILE A 196 -18.13 15.08 20.15
N ASN A 197 -18.74 14.97 18.97
CA ASN A 197 -19.77 15.91 18.51
C ASN A 197 -21.04 15.87 19.37
N ALA A 198 -21.38 14.73 19.97
CA ALA A 198 -22.57 14.58 20.82
C ALA A 198 -22.40 15.27 22.20
N ASP A 199 -21.20 15.29 22.76
CA ASP A 199 -20.91 15.86 24.08
C ASP A 199 -19.43 16.29 24.16
N PRO A 200 -19.03 17.35 23.42
CA PRO A 200 -17.63 17.78 23.41
C PRO A 200 -17.14 18.21 24.79
N ASP A 201 -17.94 19.02 25.53
CA ASP A 201 -17.57 19.49 26.86
C ASP A 201 -17.37 18.33 27.85
N GLY A 202 -18.27 17.36 27.85
CA GLY A 202 -18.18 16.20 28.73
C GLY A 202 -17.00 15.27 28.38
N VAL A 203 -16.63 15.16 27.11
CA VAL A 203 -15.43 14.44 26.70
C VAL A 203 -14.17 15.13 27.20
N PHE A 204 -14.02 16.44 26.96
CA PHE A 204 -12.83 17.19 27.37
C PHE A 204 -12.73 17.35 28.90
N GLU A 205 -13.83 17.50 29.59
CA GLU A 205 -13.84 17.52 31.05
C GLU A 205 -13.31 16.20 31.63
N LYS A 206 -13.76 15.06 31.12
CA LYS A 206 -13.26 13.74 31.52
C LYS A 206 -11.78 13.56 31.22
N ILE A 207 -11.30 14.01 30.03
CA ILE A 207 -9.91 14.01 29.69
C ILE A 207 -9.07 14.79 30.67
N ALA A 208 -9.48 16.05 30.98
CA ALA A 208 -8.79 16.92 31.90
C ALA A 208 -8.74 16.34 33.32
N GLN A 209 -9.84 15.70 33.79
CA GLN A 209 -9.92 15.08 35.12
C GLN A 209 -8.95 13.88 35.23
N ASN A 210 -8.72 13.13 34.14
CA ASN A 210 -7.87 11.94 34.14
C ASN A 210 -6.41 12.24 33.83
N ALA A 211 -6.07 13.41 33.27
CA ALA A 211 -4.73 13.72 32.76
C ALA A 211 -3.62 13.53 33.80
N ALA A 212 -3.79 13.98 35.02
CA ALA A 212 -2.81 13.87 36.10
C ALA A 212 -2.55 12.39 36.50
N GLU A 213 -3.56 11.54 36.48
CA GLU A 213 -3.43 10.12 36.78
C GLU A 213 -2.73 9.39 35.63
N ILE A 214 -3.13 9.69 34.39
CA ILE A 214 -2.50 9.17 33.17
C ILE A 214 -1.02 9.58 33.09
N LYS A 215 -0.69 10.84 33.44
CA LYS A 215 0.69 11.31 33.52
C LYS A 215 1.53 10.42 34.44
N LYS A 216 1.02 10.07 35.61
CA LYS A 216 1.72 9.17 36.55
C LYS A 216 1.80 7.75 36.02
N GLN A 217 0.69 7.20 35.49
CA GLN A 217 0.62 5.83 34.99
C GLN A 217 1.66 5.58 33.88
N TYR A 218 1.80 6.50 32.96
CA TYR A 218 2.71 6.42 31.84
C TYR A 218 4.10 7.00 32.11
N ALA A 219 4.33 7.59 33.30
CA ALA A 219 5.55 8.33 33.62
C ALA A 219 5.92 9.36 32.54
N LEU A 220 4.92 10.18 32.15
CA LEU A 220 5.10 11.18 31.09
C LEU A 220 6.19 12.19 31.46
N PRO A 221 7.14 12.47 30.54
CA PRO A 221 8.08 13.58 30.70
C PRO A 221 7.36 14.92 30.88
N ASP A 222 7.98 15.84 31.64
CA ASP A 222 7.36 17.16 31.91
C ASP A 222 7.24 18.04 30.67
N CYS A 223 7.97 17.75 29.58
CA CYS A 223 7.86 18.45 28.30
C CYS A 223 6.66 17.99 27.45
N ILE A 224 5.93 16.97 27.87
CA ILE A 224 4.74 16.46 27.17
C ILE A 224 3.48 16.98 27.90
N ASP A 225 2.58 17.62 27.16
CA ASP A 225 1.29 18.02 27.68
C ASP A 225 0.44 16.80 28.03
N ASP A 226 0.00 16.73 29.29
CA ASP A 226 -0.69 15.56 29.82
C ASP A 226 -2.15 15.45 29.32
N LYS A 227 -2.79 16.55 29.00
CA LYS A 227 -4.15 16.56 28.45
C LYS A 227 -4.14 16.13 26.99
N GLU A 228 -3.22 16.68 26.19
CA GLU A 228 -3.03 16.28 24.81
C GLU A 228 -2.72 14.79 24.70
N PHE A 229 -1.76 14.29 25.50
CA PHE A 229 -1.45 12.86 25.53
C PHE A 229 -2.67 12.02 25.92
N THR A 230 -3.39 12.41 26.97
CA THR A 230 -4.58 11.70 27.46
C THR A 230 -5.67 11.62 26.39
N PHE A 231 -5.86 12.71 25.63
CA PHE A 231 -6.81 12.72 24.54
C PHE A 231 -6.40 11.79 23.40
N ARG A 232 -5.13 11.84 22.96
CA ARG A 232 -4.59 10.92 21.93
C ARG A 232 -4.73 9.46 22.35
N LEU A 233 -4.43 9.16 23.59
CA LEU A 233 -4.60 7.82 24.17
C LEU A 233 -6.09 7.40 24.14
N TRP A 234 -6.99 8.27 24.57
CA TRP A 234 -8.43 8.00 24.60
C TRP A 234 -8.98 7.74 23.19
N VAL A 235 -8.63 8.57 22.20
CA VAL A 235 -9.03 8.36 20.80
C VAL A 235 -8.52 7.00 20.28
N SER A 236 -7.25 6.70 20.50
CA SER A 236 -6.66 5.42 20.08
C SER A 236 -7.39 4.22 20.72
N GLN A 237 -7.70 4.32 22.02
CA GLN A 237 -8.46 3.29 22.73
C GLN A 237 -9.87 3.13 22.18
N LYS A 238 -10.57 4.22 21.86
CA LYS A 238 -11.92 4.17 21.27
C LYS A 238 -11.93 3.55 19.89
N ILE A 239 -10.97 3.90 19.03
CA ILE A 239 -10.82 3.26 17.71
C ILE A 239 -10.63 1.76 17.85
N ARG A 240 -9.76 1.31 18.78
CA ARG A 240 -9.55 -0.12 19.06
C ARG A 240 -10.79 -0.81 19.61
N GLU A 241 -11.51 -0.16 20.52
CA GLU A 241 -12.79 -0.65 21.08
C GLU A 241 -13.81 -0.90 19.97
N PHE A 242 -13.83 -0.07 18.94
CA PHE A 242 -14.68 -0.21 17.76
C PHE A 242 -14.11 -1.15 16.68
N GLY A 243 -13.01 -1.83 16.97
CA GLY A 243 -12.40 -2.82 16.08
C GLY A 243 -11.59 -2.23 14.91
N GLY A 244 -11.28 -0.94 14.94
CA GLY A 244 -10.41 -0.24 13.99
C GLY A 244 -8.93 -0.31 14.34
N LEU A 245 -8.12 0.35 13.51
CA LEU A 245 -6.73 0.69 13.78
C LEU A 245 -6.61 2.20 13.94
N SER A 246 -5.97 2.63 15.02
CA SER A 246 -5.57 4.02 15.17
C SER A 246 -4.26 4.27 14.43
N VAL A 247 -4.27 5.18 13.46
CA VAL A 247 -3.07 5.56 12.71
C VAL A 247 -2.67 6.97 13.10
N LEU A 248 -1.40 7.11 13.51
CA LEU A 248 -0.79 8.39 13.79
C LEU A 248 -0.39 9.02 12.45
N CYS A 249 -1.11 10.05 12.01
CA CYS A 249 -0.92 10.71 10.72
C CYS A 249 -0.08 11.99 10.84
N HIS A 250 0.58 12.34 9.78
CA HIS A 250 1.33 13.58 9.48
C HIS A 250 1.81 14.43 10.71
N PRO A 251 2.63 13.88 11.64
CA PRO A 251 3.01 14.60 12.87
C PRO A 251 3.85 15.84 12.60
N TYR A 252 4.52 15.92 11.45
CA TYR A 252 5.35 17.05 11.05
C TYR A 252 4.69 17.94 9.99
N TRP A 253 3.38 17.83 9.82
CA TRP A 253 2.61 18.80 9.05
C TRP A 253 2.81 20.21 9.63
N ASP A 254 3.13 21.18 8.74
CA ASP A 254 3.27 22.60 9.11
C ASP A 254 1.86 23.24 9.25
N ALA A 255 1.33 23.19 10.47
CA ALA A 255 0.10 23.82 10.81
C ALA A 255 0.35 25.26 11.30
N TYR A 256 0.28 26.21 10.38
CA TYR A 256 0.42 27.64 10.70
C TYR A 256 1.80 28.06 11.24
N GLY A 257 2.86 27.42 10.77
CA GLY A 257 4.25 27.73 11.15
C GLY A 257 4.78 26.92 12.33
N GLU A 258 4.02 25.92 12.80
CA GLU A 258 4.43 24.96 13.83
C GLU A 258 4.09 23.53 13.36
N TYR A 259 4.87 22.54 13.78
CA TYR A 259 4.55 21.15 13.51
C TYR A 259 3.28 20.72 14.26
N ASN A 260 2.47 19.91 13.60
CA ASN A 260 1.25 19.33 14.18
C ASN A 260 1.50 18.60 15.52
N MET A 261 2.71 18.06 15.67
CA MET A 261 3.11 17.37 16.91
C MET A 261 4.56 17.68 17.28
N GLN A 262 4.79 17.89 18.57
CA GLN A 262 6.15 18.05 19.09
C GLN A 262 6.90 16.72 19.08
N THR A 263 8.17 16.72 18.70
CA THR A 263 9.01 15.52 18.63
C THR A 263 9.03 14.69 19.92
N PRO A 264 9.14 15.25 21.14
CA PRO A 264 9.09 14.45 22.37
C PRO A 264 7.77 13.66 22.56
N MET A 265 6.64 14.25 22.14
CA MET A 265 5.35 13.55 22.13
C MET A 265 5.37 12.39 21.16
N LEU A 266 5.80 12.63 19.91
CA LEU A 266 5.87 11.60 18.87
C LEU A 266 6.77 10.42 19.29
N GLU A 267 7.98 10.70 19.78
CA GLU A 267 8.90 9.67 20.29
C GLU A 267 8.26 8.83 21.40
N PHE A 268 7.56 9.50 22.32
CA PHE A 268 6.88 8.82 23.43
C PHE A 268 5.75 7.92 22.94
N LEU A 269 4.93 8.40 21.99
CA LEU A 269 3.82 7.64 21.41
C LEU A 269 4.31 6.41 20.66
N LEU A 270 5.36 6.55 19.83
CA LEU A 270 5.96 5.44 19.09
C LEU A 270 6.61 4.41 20.02
N LYS A 271 7.38 4.88 21.02
CA LYS A 271 8.06 4.02 22.00
C LYS A 271 7.10 3.16 22.81
N ASN A 272 5.95 3.72 23.16
CA ASN A 272 4.96 3.05 24.01
C ASN A 272 3.86 2.33 23.23
N GLY A 273 3.90 2.34 21.89
CA GLY A 273 2.91 1.67 21.04
C GLY A 273 1.48 2.17 21.28
N ILE A 274 1.32 3.49 21.45
CA ILE A 274 0.01 4.10 21.72
C ILE A 274 -0.89 3.97 20.50
N PHE A 275 -0.34 4.02 19.29
CA PHE A 275 -1.06 3.85 18.02
C PHE A 275 -0.78 2.48 17.39
N ASP A 276 -1.71 2.00 16.57
CA ASP A 276 -1.59 0.73 15.86
C ASP A 276 -0.70 0.81 14.63
N ALA A 277 -0.60 2.00 14.03
CA ALA A 277 0.30 2.27 12.91
C ALA A 277 0.76 3.73 12.89
N PHE A 278 1.83 3.97 12.14
CA PHE A 278 2.40 5.28 11.87
C PHE A 278 2.38 5.54 10.36
N GLU A 279 1.83 6.67 9.97
CA GLU A 279 1.86 7.18 8.60
C GLU A 279 3.23 7.81 8.35
N VAL A 280 4.08 7.05 7.67
CA VAL A 280 5.51 7.40 7.53
C VAL A 280 5.79 8.23 6.28
N VAL A 281 4.88 8.23 5.32
CA VAL A 281 4.89 9.08 4.12
C VAL A 281 3.47 9.54 3.80
N ASP A 282 3.37 10.82 3.50
CA ASP A 282 2.15 11.55 3.13
C ASP A 282 2.51 12.81 2.35
N ASP A 283 1.52 13.61 1.94
CA ASP A 283 1.75 14.88 1.21
C ASP A 283 1.17 16.08 1.96
N ASP A 284 1.48 16.18 3.21
CA ASP A 284 0.95 17.17 4.14
C ASP A 284 1.48 18.61 3.92
N ASP A 285 2.66 18.82 3.36
CA ASP A 285 3.30 20.13 3.32
C ASP A 285 3.79 20.62 1.94
N HIS A 286 3.61 19.84 0.87
CA HIS A 286 4.11 20.08 -0.48
C HIS A 286 5.62 20.31 -0.59
N THR A 287 6.35 20.37 0.53
CA THR A 287 7.81 20.61 0.59
C THR A 287 8.60 19.31 0.69
N GLY A 288 7.96 18.22 1.11
CA GLY A 288 8.59 16.93 1.42
C GLY A 288 9.38 16.95 2.72
N ASN A 289 9.27 18.00 3.55
CA ASN A 289 9.96 18.08 4.83
C ASN A 289 9.38 17.11 5.84
N GLY A 290 8.05 16.99 5.92
CA GLY A 290 7.35 16.02 6.77
C GLY A 290 7.82 14.60 6.48
N VAL A 291 7.83 14.17 5.22
CA VAL A 291 8.32 12.84 4.80
C VAL A 291 9.76 12.58 5.23
N ASN A 292 10.65 13.58 5.13
CA ASN A 292 12.04 13.44 5.56
C ASN A 292 12.13 13.20 7.07
N LEU A 293 11.40 13.97 7.88
CA LEU A 293 11.42 13.86 9.33
C LEU A 293 10.73 12.57 9.80
N GLN A 294 9.59 12.21 9.22
CA GLN A 294 8.83 11.00 9.54
C GLN A 294 9.64 9.73 9.23
N THR A 295 10.28 9.70 8.07
CA THR A 295 11.13 8.55 7.70
C THR A 295 12.40 8.47 8.56
N ALA A 296 12.98 9.60 8.96
CA ALA A 296 14.13 9.64 9.86
C ALA A 296 13.79 9.10 11.24
N ILE A 297 12.72 9.60 11.87
CA ILE A 297 12.30 9.15 13.22
C ILE A 297 11.84 7.68 13.20
N TYR A 298 11.18 7.22 12.13
CA TYR A 298 10.86 5.81 11.96
C TYR A 298 12.12 4.92 11.96
N ASN A 299 13.14 5.31 11.21
CA ASN A 299 14.39 4.57 11.13
C ASN A 299 15.11 4.57 12.48
N GLU A 300 15.15 5.69 13.19
CA GLU A 300 15.75 5.79 14.52
C GLU A 300 15.00 4.93 15.55
N THR A 301 13.68 4.97 15.55
CA THR A 301 12.83 4.15 16.41
C THR A 301 13.11 2.65 16.19
N ARG A 302 13.24 2.23 14.94
CA ARG A 302 13.60 0.84 14.59
C ARG A 302 15.03 0.48 15.00
N ALA A 303 15.98 1.39 14.85
CA ALA A 303 17.37 1.18 15.29
C ALA A 303 17.44 0.94 16.81
N ASN A 304 16.52 1.52 17.57
CA ASN A 304 16.34 1.29 19.01
C ASN A 304 15.57 -0.01 19.35
N GLY A 305 15.30 -0.87 18.35
CA GLY A 305 14.66 -2.18 18.53
C GLY A 305 13.14 -2.15 18.65
N ILE A 306 12.50 -0.99 18.45
CA ILE A 306 11.05 -0.83 18.53
C ILE A 306 10.42 -1.20 17.19
N LYS A 307 9.43 -2.08 17.22
CA LYS A 307 8.66 -2.48 16.04
C LYS A 307 7.47 -1.55 15.88
N VAL A 308 7.48 -0.74 14.83
CA VAL A 308 6.39 0.19 14.48
C VAL A 308 5.74 -0.29 13.19
N PRO A 309 4.45 -0.68 13.21
CA PRO A 309 3.69 -0.86 11.98
C PRO A 309 3.57 0.46 11.23
N ILE A 310 3.68 0.43 9.90
CA ILE A 310 3.63 1.64 9.09
C ILE A 310 2.64 1.53 7.95
N VAL A 311 2.14 2.69 7.54
CA VAL A 311 1.39 2.91 6.31
C VAL A 311 1.98 4.09 5.55
N GLY A 312 1.76 4.14 4.25
CA GLY A 312 1.89 5.33 3.42
C GLY A 312 0.50 5.73 2.97
N ALA A 313 0.17 6.97 3.07
CA ALA A 313 -1.14 7.49 2.72
C ALA A 313 -1.00 8.82 2.01
N SER A 314 -2.04 9.28 1.33
CA SER A 314 -1.90 10.46 0.48
C SER A 314 -2.43 11.75 1.10
N ASP A 315 -3.30 11.65 2.09
CA ASP A 315 -4.10 12.79 2.58
C ASP A 315 -4.76 13.56 1.41
N CYS A 316 -5.26 12.79 0.43
CA CYS A 316 -5.71 13.32 -0.86
C CYS A 316 -7.05 14.03 -0.75
N HIS A 317 -7.07 15.32 -1.05
CA HIS A 317 -8.28 16.15 -1.17
C HIS A 317 -8.73 16.33 -2.62
N ASN A 318 -7.89 15.93 -3.59
CA ASN A 318 -8.14 16.19 -5.01
C ASN A 318 -7.58 15.07 -5.89
N VAL A 319 -8.43 14.18 -6.39
CA VAL A 319 -8.05 13.00 -7.22
C VAL A 319 -7.54 13.35 -8.63
N VAL A 320 -7.48 14.62 -9.02
CA VAL A 320 -6.84 15.08 -10.26
C VAL A 320 -5.55 15.87 -10.01
N SER A 321 -5.10 15.98 -8.76
CA SER A 321 -3.85 16.63 -8.39
C SER A 321 -2.63 15.74 -8.63
N ASP A 322 -1.44 16.32 -8.58
CA ASP A 322 -0.17 15.58 -8.64
C ASP A 322 0.07 14.70 -7.41
N ILE A 323 -0.67 14.93 -6.31
CA ILE A 323 -0.61 14.19 -5.04
C ILE A 323 -1.30 12.85 -5.19
N PHE A 324 -2.40 12.83 -5.93
CA PHE A 324 -3.16 11.62 -6.17
C PHE A 324 -2.26 10.50 -6.69
N ASP A 325 -2.32 9.34 -6.03
CA ASP A 325 -1.53 8.16 -6.37
C ASP A 325 0.02 8.36 -6.23
N LYS A 326 0.45 9.36 -5.47
CA LYS A 326 1.87 9.58 -5.15
C LYS A 326 2.30 8.76 -3.92
N PHE A 327 1.44 8.67 -2.93
CA PHE A 327 1.68 7.94 -1.68
C PHE A 327 0.68 6.79 -1.53
N PHE A 328 1.17 5.64 -1.07
CA PHE A 328 0.31 4.47 -0.85
C PHE A 328 1.00 3.40 0.00
N THR A 329 0.22 2.43 0.44
CA THR A 329 0.68 1.25 1.16
C THR A 329 0.58 0.00 0.29
N TYR A 330 1.63 -0.83 0.27
CA TYR A 330 1.44 -2.24 -0.06
C TYR A 330 1.23 -3.04 1.22
N ALA A 331 0.09 -3.72 1.32
CA ALA A 331 -0.19 -4.72 2.34
C ALA A 331 -0.06 -6.13 1.76
N PHE A 332 0.68 -6.99 2.43
CA PHE A 332 0.89 -8.40 2.02
C PHE A 332 -0.01 -9.29 2.87
N CYS A 333 -1.15 -9.71 2.32
CA CYS A 333 -2.19 -10.47 3.01
C CYS A 333 -2.92 -11.44 2.06
N GLU A 334 -3.82 -12.25 2.59
CA GLU A 334 -4.53 -13.25 1.78
C GLU A 334 -5.64 -12.61 0.96
N SER A 335 -6.34 -11.63 1.51
CA SER A 335 -7.45 -10.94 0.85
C SER A 335 -7.56 -9.47 1.23
N VAL A 336 -8.41 -8.72 0.52
CA VAL A 336 -8.71 -7.31 0.81
C VAL A 336 -9.38 -7.09 2.18
N ASN A 337 -9.81 -8.14 2.88
CA ASN A 337 -10.38 -8.07 4.22
C ASN A 337 -9.33 -8.18 5.33
N ASP A 338 -8.10 -8.59 4.99
CA ASP A 338 -7.05 -8.91 5.95
C ASP A 338 -6.01 -7.79 6.12
N VAL A 339 -6.25 -6.63 5.49
CA VAL A 339 -5.31 -5.50 5.51
C VAL A 339 -5.01 -5.02 6.92
N LYS A 340 -6.01 -4.89 7.80
CA LYS A 340 -5.80 -4.50 9.19
C LYS A 340 -4.84 -5.45 9.93
N GLN A 341 -4.98 -6.74 9.68
CA GLN A 341 -4.08 -7.73 10.29
C GLN A 341 -2.68 -7.66 9.69
N ALA A 342 -2.56 -7.42 8.37
CA ALA A 342 -1.25 -7.23 7.74
C ALA A 342 -0.49 -6.03 8.31
N VAL A 343 -1.18 -4.93 8.62
CA VAL A 343 -0.59 -3.76 9.31
C VAL A 343 -0.04 -4.18 10.67
N LYS A 344 -0.85 -4.82 11.50
CA LYS A 344 -0.43 -5.31 12.85
C LYS A 344 0.74 -6.28 12.79
N ASP A 345 0.78 -7.13 11.78
CA ASP A 345 1.82 -8.15 11.59
C ASP A 345 3.11 -7.61 10.96
N LEU A 346 3.25 -6.29 10.78
CA LEU A 346 4.39 -5.64 10.10
C LEU A 346 4.58 -6.13 8.66
N LYS A 347 3.50 -6.51 8.00
CA LYS A 347 3.45 -6.97 6.60
C LYS A 347 3.01 -5.85 5.65
N THR A 348 3.46 -4.64 5.93
CA THR A 348 3.21 -3.45 5.10
C THR A 348 4.50 -2.73 4.77
N VAL A 349 4.47 -2.02 3.67
CA VAL A 349 5.47 -1.03 3.30
C VAL A 349 4.77 0.23 2.83
N ALA A 350 5.35 1.38 3.16
CA ALA A 350 4.93 2.67 2.64
C ALA A 350 5.69 2.97 1.35
N VAL A 351 5.01 3.54 0.38
CA VAL A 351 5.56 3.86 -0.94
C VAL A 351 5.31 5.32 -1.26
N GLU A 352 6.37 5.99 -1.72
CA GLU A 352 6.33 7.34 -2.29
C GLU A 352 6.76 7.27 -3.76
N ARG A 353 6.01 7.91 -4.67
CA ARG A 353 6.36 8.04 -6.08
C ARG A 353 6.77 9.46 -6.40
N ILE A 354 8.04 9.66 -6.78
CA ILE A 354 8.60 10.94 -7.21
C ILE A 354 8.90 10.85 -8.71
N GLY A 355 8.05 11.46 -9.51
CA GLY A 355 8.13 11.32 -10.97
C GLY A 355 8.03 9.86 -11.40
N ASN A 356 9.11 9.31 -11.96
CA ASN A 356 9.20 7.91 -12.37
C ASN A 356 9.91 7.00 -11.35
N GLU A 357 10.30 7.54 -10.20
CA GLU A 357 10.99 6.78 -9.16
C GLU A 357 10.02 6.42 -8.03
N TYR A 358 10.25 5.26 -7.44
CA TYR A 358 9.56 4.83 -6.23
C TYR A 358 10.55 4.70 -5.09
N ARG A 359 10.24 5.31 -3.97
CA ARG A 359 10.89 5.09 -2.69
C ARG A 359 9.99 4.20 -1.84
N VAL A 360 10.56 3.21 -1.20
CA VAL A 360 9.81 2.22 -0.42
C VAL A 360 10.43 2.12 0.96
N TYR A 361 9.60 2.25 1.98
CA TYR A 361 10.00 2.24 3.39
C TYR A 361 9.38 1.04 4.10
N GLY A 362 10.15 0.37 4.95
CA GLY A 362 9.66 -0.79 5.69
C GLY A 362 10.70 -1.87 5.93
N PRO A 363 10.29 -3.11 6.25
CA PRO A 363 11.18 -4.25 6.39
C PRO A 363 11.89 -4.56 5.07
N PHE A 364 13.22 -4.73 5.11
CA PHE A 364 14.07 -4.86 3.92
C PHE A 364 13.56 -5.89 2.90
N ARG A 365 13.13 -7.06 3.36
CA ARG A 365 12.61 -8.13 2.50
C ARG A 365 11.36 -7.69 1.74
N LEU A 366 10.42 -7.01 2.41
CA LEU A 366 9.21 -6.48 1.80
C LEU A 366 9.52 -5.32 0.84
N VAL A 367 10.47 -4.46 1.21
CA VAL A 367 10.94 -3.35 0.35
C VAL A 367 11.49 -3.87 -0.98
N LYS A 368 12.31 -4.92 -0.97
CA LYS A 368 12.84 -5.56 -2.20
C LYS A 368 11.71 -6.03 -3.11
N TYR A 369 10.71 -6.71 -2.53
CA TYR A 369 9.59 -7.24 -3.30
C TYR A 369 8.64 -6.13 -3.78
N ALA A 370 8.26 -5.19 -2.92
CA ALA A 370 7.40 -4.07 -3.30
C ALA A 370 8.02 -3.23 -4.43
N ARG A 371 9.34 -3.01 -4.39
CA ARG A 371 10.04 -2.31 -5.48
C ARG A 371 9.92 -3.03 -6.83
N PHE A 372 9.96 -4.37 -6.84
CA PHE A 372 9.68 -5.16 -8.04
C PHE A 372 8.22 -4.99 -8.51
N LEU A 373 7.25 -4.94 -7.59
CA LEU A 373 5.84 -4.74 -7.93
C LEU A 373 5.58 -3.35 -8.53
N CYS A 374 6.19 -2.32 -7.97
CA CYS A 374 6.12 -0.95 -8.51
C CYS A 374 6.61 -0.89 -9.97
N ASP A 375 7.69 -1.63 -10.29
CA ASP A 375 8.27 -1.61 -11.64
C ASP A 375 7.48 -2.48 -12.64
N ASN A 376 6.85 -3.57 -12.18
CA ASN A 376 6.38 -4.64 -13.07
C ASN A 376 4.87 -4.91 -13.00
N LEU A 377 4.19 -4.63 -11.89
CA LEU A 377 2.75 -4.85 -11.73
C LEU A 377 1.95 -3.57 -11.87
N GLU A 378 2.40 -2.53 -11.18
CA GLU A 378 1.70 -1.24 -11.07
C GLU A 378 1.35 -0.62 -12.44
N PRO A 379 2.30 -0.48 -13.39
CA PRO A 379 2.00 0.11 -14.71
C PRO A 379 0.97 -0.69 -15.50
N GLU A 380 1.00 -2.01 -15.38
CA GLU A 380 0.11 -2.92 -16.10
C GLU A 380 -1.32 -2.85 -15.55
N ILE A 381 -1.48 -2.84 -14.22
CA ILE A 381 -2.81 -2.71 -13.60
C ILE A 381 -3.44 -1.36 -13.93
N LYS A 382 -2.66 -0.27 -13.88
CA LYS A 382 -3.13 1.06 -14.31
C LYS A 382 -3.56 1.07 -15.78
N ALA A 383 -2.77 0.47 -16.66
CA ALA A 383 -3.10 0.38 -18.08
C ALA A 383 -4.39 -0.42 -18.32
N ILE A 384 -4.59 -1.52 -17.60
CA ILE A 384 -5.79 -2.37 -17.71
C ILE A 384 -7.03 -1.65 -17.19
N ARG A 385 -6.93 -0.89 -16.10
CA ARG A 385 -8.05 -0.21 -15.45
C ARG A 385 -8.34 1.18 -16.05
N LYS A 386 -7.47 1.68 -16.93
CA LYS A 386 -7.60 3.01 -17.55
C LYS A 386 -8.95 3.18 -18.25
N GLY A 387 -9.66 4.28 -17.95
CA GLY A 387 -10.97 4.62 -18.52
C GLY A 387 -12.13 3.83 -17.92
N THR A 388 -11.96 3.22 -16.73
CA THR A 388 -13.03 2.47 -16.06
C THR A 388 -13.81 3.30 -15.03
N SER A 389 -13.31 4.48 -14.60
CA SER A 389 -13.91 5.25 -13.50
C SER A 389 -15.40 5.57 -13.72
N SER A 390 -15.80 5.99 -14.92
CA SER A 390 -17.22 6.25 -15.22
C SER A 390 -18.12 5.01 -15.03
N LYS A 391 -17.63 3.81 -15.41
CA LYS A 391 -18.38 2.56 -15.21
C LYS A 391 -18.38 2.10 -13.75
N VAL A 392 -17.32 2.38 -13.03
CA VAL A 392 -17.26 2.12 -11.57
C VAL A 392 -18.27 3.01 -10.87
N GLY A 393 -18.32 4.31 -11.17
CA GLY A 393 -19.33 5.23 -10.65
C GLY A 393 -20.75 4.73 -10.95
N GLU A 394 -21.04 4.33 -12.20
CA GLU A 394 -22.33 3.74 -12.57
C GLU A 394 -22.66 2.47 -11.75
N ALA A 395 -21.68 1.61 -11.50
CA ALA A 395 -21.89 0.40 -10.70
C ALA A 395 -22.20 0.74 -9.23
N ILE A 396 -21.55 1.75 -8.66
CA ILE A 396 -21.79 2.23 -7.29
C ILE A 396 -23.20 2.84 -7.18
N ASP A 397 -23.54 3.80 -8.03
CA ASP A 397 -24.81 4.54 -7.98
C ASP A 397 -26.01 3.61 -8.15
N ASN A 398 -25.90 2.59 -9.03
CA ASN A 398 -26.94 1.61 -9.28
C ASN A 398 -26.82 0.35 -8.39
N LYS A 399 -25.85 0.27 -7.48
CA LYS A 399 -25.56 -0.90 -6.65
C LYS A 399 -25.47 -2.20 -7.48
N ASN A 400 -24.77 -2.12 -8.61
CA ASN A 400 -24.76 -3.15 -9.66
C ASN A 400 -23.52 -4.05 -9.52
N ALA A 401 -23.66 -5.16 -8.79
CA ALA A 401 -22.59 -6.15 -8.59
C ALA A 401 -22.15 -6.83 -9.90
N ASP A 402 -23.07 -7.08 -10.83
CA ASP A 402 -22.73 -7.73 -12.11
C ASP A 402 -21.86 -6.82 -13.00
N LEU A 403 -22.13 -5.50 -12.99
CA LEU A 403 -21.30 -4.54 -13.70
C LEU A 403 -19.92 -4.45 -13.05
N MET A 404 -19.86 -4.35 -11.73
CA MET A 404 -18.59 -4.30 -11.00
C MET A 404 -17.75 -5.55 -11.24
N ALA A 405 -18.34 -6.73 -11.19
CA ALA A 405 -17.64 -8.00 -11.47
C ALA A 405 -17.05 -8.03 -12.90
N LYS A 406 -17.74 -7.50 -13.90
CA LYS A 406 -17.22 -7.38 -15.28
C LYS A 406 -16.05 -6.40 -15.37
N ILE A 407 -16.06 -5.33 -14.58
CA ILE A 407 -14.97 -4.35 -14.53
C ILE A 407 -13.74 -4.98 -13.88
N GLU A 408 -13.92 -5.71 -12.79
CA GLU A 408 -12.80 -6.31 -12.01
C GLU A 408 -12.06 -7.42 -12.77
N ILE A 409 -12.76 -8.16 -13.64
CA ILE A 409 -12.26 -9.44 -14.20
C ILE A 409 -10.93 -9.32 -14.95
N ALA A 410 -10.74 -8.24 -15.72
CA ALA A 410 -9.55 -8.06 -16.54
C ALA A 410 -8.28 -7.92 -15.69
N SER A 411 -8.31 -7.06 -14.69
CA SER A 411 -7.19 -6.84 -13.76
C SER A 411 -6.95 -8.08 -12.88
N GLN A 412 -8.00 -8.80 -12.48
CA GLN A 412 -7.86 -10.03 -11.71
C GLN A 412 -7.25 -11.18 -12.51
N ASN A 413 -7.64 -11.36 -13.77
CA ASN A 413 -7.01 -12.34 -14.65
C ASN A 413 -5.54 -12.02 -14.88
N TYR A 414 -5.17 -10.76 -15.04
CA TYR A 414 -3.78 -10.37 -15.15
C TYR A 414 -2.99 -10.70 -13.87
N LYS A 415 -3.52 -10.31 -12.69
CA LYS A 415 -2.91 -10.64 -11.39
C LYS A 415 -2.74 -12.13 -11.19
N LYS A 416 -3.76 -12.93 -11.54
CA LYS A 416 -3.70 -14.40 -11.47
C LYS A 416 -2.54 -14.94 -12.30
N ASN A 417 -2.39 -14.51 -13.54
CA ASN A 417 -1.28 -14.92 -14.40
C ASN A 417 0.07 -14.42 -13.84
N PHE A 418 0.12 -13.17 -13.39
CA PHE A 418 1.34 -12.56 -12.86
C PHE A 418 1.88 -13.32 -11.64
N PHE A 419 1.00 -13.72 -10.71
CA PHE A 419 1.38 -14.46 -9.50
C PHE A 419 1.39 -15.98 -9.69
N GLY A 420 0.91 -16.51 -10.80
CA GLY A 420 0.86 -17.95 -11.05
C GLY A 420 -0.11 -18.71 -10.11
N LYS A 421 -1.21 -18.07 -9.73
CA LYS A 421 -2.16 -18.60 -8.73
C LYS A 421 -3.57 -18.69 -9.29
#